data_51edc622d96d9cdac788e61da7f07902
#
_entry.id   51edc622d96d9cdac788e61da7f07902
#
_cell.length_a   1.000
_cell.length_b   1.000
_cell.length_c   1.000
_cell.angle_alpha   90.00
_cell.angle_beta   90.00
_cell.angle_gamma   90.00
#
_symmetry.space_group_name_H-M   'P 1'
#
loop_
_entity.id
_entity.type
_entity.pdbx_description
1 polymer ?
#
loop_
_entity_poly.entity_id
_entity_poly.type
_entity_poly.pdbx_seq_one_letter_code
_entity_poly.pdbx_strand_id
1 'polypeptide(L)'
;MFDENTPGAKEELFAWLRHMNKYKGSDLFITTNFPPAMKVDGKITRLSDEPLSAEKCMEIAFSIMSSKQIEEFSSTNECNFAISLPDTSRFRVNAMVQRGATALVFRSITGNIPKFETLNLPPILKDIALRKRGLVIFVGGTGSGKSTSLASLIDYRNENSFDHIITIEDPIEFIHQHKNCIITQREIGVDTENWPIALKNTLRQAPDVILIGEIRDRETMDYAISFAETGHLCMATLHANSTNQALDRIINFFPEERRNQLLTDLSLNLQAFISQRLIPREGGRGRVAAVEVLLNSPIIADLIRKGEVHNIKEMMKKSTGMGMITFDQALYDLYENGDISYQDAIKNADSAHDLRLDIQLRSRRAQNAGPDLELI
;
A
#
# COMPACT_ATOMS: atom_id res chain seq x y z
N MET A 1 9.49 -14.55 -46.92
CA MET A 1 9.29 -13.14 -47.34
C MET A 1 8.43 -12.56 -46.21
N PHE A 2 9.04 -11.93 -45.21
CA PHE A 2 8.29 -11.25 -44.17
C PHE A 2 7.80 -9.95 -44.78
N ASP A 3 6.49 -9.71 -44.66
CA ASP A 3 5.82 -8.51 -45.09
C ASP A 3 6.30 -7.35 -44.20
N GLU A 4 7.05 -6.39 -44.78
CA GLU A 4 7.65 -5.27 -44.04
C GLU A 4 6.64 -4.33 -43.38
N ASN A 5 5.32 -4.59 -43.53
CA ASN A 5 4.23 -3.80 -42.97
C ASN A 5 3.47 -4.47 -41.82
N THR A 6 3.84 -5.69 -41.40
CA THR A 6 3.20 -6.32 -40.25
C THR A 6 3.91 -5.84 -38.97
N PRO A 7 3.20 -5.18 -38.01
CA PRO A 7 3.81 -4.77 -36.75
C PRO A 7 4.43 -6.00 -36.05
N GLY A 8 5.67 -5.86 -35.55
CA GLY A 8 6.28 -6.93 -34.75
C GLY A 8 5.45 -7.22 -33.49
N ALA A 9 5.61 -8.43 -32.92
CA ALA A 9 4.85 -8.85 -31.76
C ALA A 9 4.91 -7.84 -30.58
N LYS A 10 6.05 -7.17 -30.42
CA LYS A 10 6.24 -6.13 -29.39
C LYS A 10 5.44 -4.87 -29.67
N GLU A 11 5.41 -4.40 -30.91
CA GLU A 11 4.64 -3.21 -31.33
C GLU A 11 3.15 -3.44 -31.18
N GLU A 12 2.68 -4.63 -31.51
CA GLU A 12 1.29 -5.06 -31.37
C GLU A 12 0.88 -5.08 -29.90
N LEU A 13 1.68 -5.72 -29.03
CA LEU A 13 1.48 -5.70 -27.59
C LEU A 13 1.43 -4.26 -27.04
N PHE A 14 2.35 -3.41 -27.44
CA PHE A 14 2.38 -2.02 -26.98
C PHE A 14 1.15 -1.22 -27.44
N ALA A 15 0.59 -1.53 -28.60
CA ALA A 15 -0.67 -0.94 -29.05
C ALA A 15 -1.84 -1.37 -28.13
N TRP A 16 -1.93 -2.66 -27.73
CA TRP A 16 -2.95 -3.13 -26.79
C TRP A 16 -2.78 -2.51 -25.41
N LEU A 17 -1.57 -2.36 -24.90
CA LEU A 17 -1.31 -1.73 -23.61
C LEU A 17 -1.68 -0.23 -23.61
N ARG A 18 -1.39 0.50 -24.70
CA ARG A 18 -1.85 1.90 -24.86
C ARG A 18 -3.38 1.99 -24.90
N HIS A 19 -4.01 1.06 -25.61
CA HIS A 19 -5.47 0.97 -25.67
C HIS A 19 -6.07 0.72 -24.28
N MET A 20 -5.50 -0.24 -23.54
CA MET A 20 -5.90 -0.52 -22.15
C MET A 20 -5.81 0.73 -21.26
N ASN A 21 -4.70 1.48 -21.32
CA ASN A 21 -4.53 2.73 -20.57
C ASN A 21 -5.57 3.78 -20.94
N LYS A 22 -5.83 3.96 -22.24
CA LYS A 22 -6.83 4.91 -22.75
C LYS A 22 -8.22 4.66 -22.17
N TYR A 23 -8.59 3.41 -22.01
CA TYR A 23 -9.89 2.99 -21.46
C TYR A 23 -9.85 2.68 -19.96
N LYS A 24 -8.76 3.03 -19.26
CA LYS A 24 -8.56 2.79 -17.83
C LYS A 24 -8.72 1.32 -17.44
N GLY A 25 -8.30 0.41 -18.31
CA GLY A 25 -8.27 -1.03 -18.01
C GLY A 25 -7.26 -1.34 -16.92
N SER A 26 -7.59 -2.29 -16.06
CA SER A 26 -6.73 -2.71 -14.96
C SER A 26 -5.73 -3.79 -15.37
N ASP A 27 -6.14 -4.72 -16.22
CA ASP A 27 -5.35 -5.88 -16.62
C ASP A 27 -5.52 -6.16 -18.13
N LEU A 28 -4.43 -6.63 -18.79
CA LEU A 28 -4.46 -7.20 -20.15
C LEU A 28 -4.10 -8.68 -20.05
N PHE A 29 -4.85 -9.52 -20.76
CA PHE A 29 -4.68 -10.96 -20.81
C PHE A 29 -4.28 -11.39 -22.21
N ILE A 30 -3.19 -12.14 -22.31
CA ILE A 30 -2.68 -12.78 -23.52
C ILE A 30 -2.69 -14.27 -23.26
N THR A 31 -3.48 -15.01 -23.96
CA THR A 31 -3.59 -16.47 -23.79
C THR A 31 -4.01 -17.15 -25.10
N THR A 32 -3.62 -18.42 -25.26
CA THR A 32 -3.92 -19.19 -26.47
C THR A 32 -5.41 -19.48 -26.60
N ASN A 33 -5.90 -19.60 -27.85
CA ASN A 33 -7.28 -19.86 -28.22
C ASN A 33 -8.30 -18.83 -27.72
N PHE A 34 -7.83 -17.61 -27.38
CA PHE A 34 -8.68 -16.49 -27.00
C PHE A 34 -8.09 -15.19 -27.57
N PRO A 35 -8.91 -14.24 -28.01
CA PRO A 35 -8.42 -12.93 -28.42
C PRO A 35 -7.74 -12.20 -27.29
N PRO A 36 -6.76 -11.30 -27.54
CA PRO A 36 -6.23 -10.42 -26.52
C PRO A 36 -7.38 -9.65 -25.87
N ALA A 37 -7.39 -9.58 -24.54
CA ALA A 37 -8.51 -9.02 -23.81
C ALA A 37 -8.04 -8.18 -22.62
N MET A 38 -8.78 -7.12 -22.32
CA MET A 38 -8.51 -6.27 -21.17
C MET A 38 -9.66 -6.32 -20.15
N LYS A 39 -9.39 -5.99 -18.91
CA LYS A 39 -10.39 -5.87 -17.85
C LYS A 39 -10.70 -4.39 -17.59
N VAL A 40 -11.94 -3.99 -17.82
CA VAL A 40 -12.45 -2.63 -17.57
C VAL A 40 -13.66 -2.72 -16.65
N ASP A 41 -13.66 -1.98 -15.55
CA ASP A 41 -14.75 -1.99 -14.54
C ASP A 41 -15.15 -3.40 -14.08
N GLY A 42 -14.15 -4.28 -13.93
CA GLY A 42 -14.33 -5.66 -13.51
C GLY A 42 -14.80 -6.63 -14.60
N LYS A 43 -15.05 -6.16 -15.83
CA LYS A 43 -15.52 -6.98 -16.97
C LYS A 43 -14.42 -7.17 -18.00
N ILE A 44 -14.37 -8.36 -18.60
CA ILE A 44 -13.43 -8.67 -19.70
C ILE A 44 -13.99 -8.16 -21.02
N THR A 45 -13.17 -7.37 -21.73
CA THR A 45 -13.47 -6.83 -23.07
C THR A 45 -12.39 -7.29 -24.03
N ARG A 46 -12.77 -7.88 -25.16
CA ARG A 46 -11.85 -8.33 -26.22
C ARG A 46 -11.31 -7.12 -26.98
N LEU A 47 -10.05 -7.20 -27.39
CA LEU A 47 -9.38 -6.17 -28.19
C LEU A 47 -9.35 -6.48 -29.69
N SER A 48 -9.61 -7.74 -30.05
CA SER A 48 -9.80 -8.20 -31.43
C SER A 48 -10.80 -9.37 -31.45
N ASP A 49 -11.15 -9.83 -32.64
CA ASP A 49 -12.01 -11.00 -32.81
C ASP A 49 -11.20 -12.29 -33.00
N GLU A 50 -9.93 -12.20 -33.40
CA GLU A 50 -9.06 -13.34 -33.72
C GLU A 50 -8.38 -13.90 -32.46
N PRO A 51 -8.56 -15.22 -32.19
CA PRO A 51 -7.84 -15.88 -31.12
C PRO A 51 -6.34 -15.96 -31.40
N LEU A 52 -5.53 -15.81 -30.35
CA LEU A 52 -4.08 -15.97 -30.44
C LEU A 52 -3.69 -17.45 -30.51
N SER A 53 -2.68 -17.76 -31.34
CA SER A 53 -2.03 -19.08 -31.36
C SER A 53 -1.04 -19.22 -30.22
N ALA A 54 -0.62 -20.46 -29.90
CA ALA A 54 0.38 -20.73 -28.88
C ALA A 54 1.74 -20.11 -29.26
N GLU A 55 2.10 -20.19 -30.56
CA GLU A 55 3.34 -19.60 -31.10
C GLU A 55 3.32 -18.05 -30.95
N LYS A 56 2.18 -17.42 -31.22
CA LYS A 56 2.04 -15.95 -31.08
C LYS A 56 2.15 -15.52 -29.63
N CYS A 57 1.56 -16.24 -28.69
CA CYS A 57 1.70 -15.96 -27.25
C CYS A 57 3.17 -16.05 -26.80
N MET A 58 3.91 -17.07 -27.26
CA MET A 58 5.31 -17.24 -26.94
C MET A 58 6.18 -16.16 -27.59
N GLU A 59 5.91 -15.79 -28.85
CA GLU A 59 6.58 -14.70 -29.57
C GLU A 59 6.43 -13.38 -28.81
N ILE A 60 5.20 -13.05 -28.38
CA ILE A 60 4.92 -11.85 -27.56
C ILE A 60 5.72 -11.89 -26.27
N ALA A 61 5.70 -13.00 -25.52
CA ALA A 61 6.45 -13.15 -24.28
C ALA A 61 7.95 -12.89 -24.49
N PHE A 62 8.57 -13.55 -25.45
CA PHE A 62 10.01 -13.44 -25.69
C PHE A 62 10.42 -12.08 -26.28
N SER A 63 9.51 -11.37 -26.95
CA SER A 63 9.78 -10.04 -27.50
C SER A 63 10.01 -8.96 -26.43
N ILE A 64 9.58 -9.22 -25.19
CA ILE A 64 9.67 -8.27 -24.07
C ILE A 64 10.54 -8.76 -22.90
N MET A 65 10.99 -10.02 -22.94
CA MET A 65 11.86 -10.62 -21.92
C MET A 65 13.35 -10.39 -22.24
N SER A 66 14.14 -10.15 -21.21
CA SER A 66 15.60 -10.23 -21.28
C SER A 66 16.07 -11.67 -21.38
N SER A 67 17.33 -11.91 -21.79
CA SER A 67 17.89 -13.26 -21.85
C SER A 67 17.80 -14.03 -20.53
N LYS A 68 18.03 -13.35 -19.40
CA LYS A 68 17.90 -13.92 -18.05
C LYS A 68 16.46 -14.34 -17.73
N GLN A 69 15.49 -13.53 -18.12
CA GLN A 69 14.07 -13.83 -17.92
C GLN A 69 13.58 -14.98 -18.80
N ILE A 70 14.11 -15.09 -20.02
CA ILE A 70 13.83 -16.24 -20.91
C ILE A 70 14.38 -17.53 -20.29
N GLU A 71 15.59 -17.51 -19.74
CA GLU A 71 16.18 -18.65 -19.05
C GLU A 71 15.39 -19.06 -17.81
N GLU A 72 15.00 -18.09 -16.97
CA GLU A 72 14.14 -18.32 -15.81
C GLU A 72 12.80 -18.92 -16.22
N PHE A 73 12.10 -18.32 -17.20
CA PHE A 73 10.82 -18.80 -17.69
C PHE A 73 10.92 -20.23 -18.28
N SER A 74 11.99 -20.51 -19.02
CA SER A 74 12.20 -21.82 -19.61
C SER A 74 12.47 -22.92 -18.58
N SER A 75 13.03 -22.57 -17.42
CA SER A 75 13.35 -23.52 -16.36
C SER A 75 12.23 -23.70 -15.33
N THR A 76 11.46 -22.64 -15.04
CA THR A 76 10.45 -22.63 -13.96
C THR A 76 9.01 -22.64 -14.47
N ASN A 77 8.78 -22.39 -15.76
CA ASN A 77 7.48 -22.13 -16.39
C ASN A 77 6.76 -20.87 -15.87
N GLU A 78 7.46 -20.02 -15.14
CA GLU A 78 6.95 -18.75 -14.60
C GLU A 78 8.03 -17.68 -14.64
N CYS A 79 7.64 -16.42 -14.87
CA CYS A 79 8.52 -15.29 -14.74
C CYS A 79 7.70 -14.02 -14.41
N ASN A 80 8.16 -13.26 -13.41
CA ASN A 80 7.58 -11.99 -13.03
C ASN A 80 8.55 -10.86 -13.33
N PHE A 81 8.08 -9.83 -14.04
CA PHE A 81 8.91 -8.69 -14.39
C PHE A 81 8.04 -7.44 -14.64
N ALA A 82 8.67 -6.31 -14.88
CA ALA A 82 7.99 -5.08 -15.24
C ALA A 82 8.47 -4.59 -16.60
N ILE A 83 7.57 -3.96 -17.35
CA ILE A 83 7.88 -3.24 -18.58
C ILE A 83 7.37 -1.81 -18.50
N SER A 84 8.06 -0.89 -19.18
CA SER A 84 7.63 0.50 -19.29
C SER A 84 7.41 0.85 -20.76
N LEU A 85 6.33 1.56 -21.02
CA LEU A 85 6.12 2.19 -22.32
C LEU A 85 6.87 3.54 -22.37
N PRO A 86 7.22 4.03 -23.56
CA PRO A 86 7.89 5.33 -23.71
C PRO A 86 7.09 6.53 -23.18
N ASP A 87 5.77 6.39 -23.04
CA ASP A 87 4.84 7.40 -22.53
C ASP A 87 4.72 7.41 -20.99
N THR A 88 5.67 6.79 -20.26
CA THR A 88 5.73 6.69 -18.81
C THR A 88 4.77 5.69 -18.16
N SER A 89 3.98 4.94 -18.92
CA SER A 89 3.16 3.87 -18.38
C SER A 89 4.02 2.66 -18.03
N ARG A 90 3.83 2.10 -16.82
CA ARG A 90 4.50 0.89 -16.36
C ARG A 90 3.50 -0.23 -16.12
N PHE A 91 3.90 -1.45 -16.47
CA PHE A 91 3.07 -2.64 -16.32
C PHE A 91 3.86 -3.73 -15.63
N ARG A 92 3.25 -4.35 -14.66
CA ARG A 92 3.71 -5.61 -14.09
C ARG A 92 3.27 -6.74 -15.00
N VAL A 93 4.17 -7.66 -15.28
CA VAL A 93 3.93 -8.80 -16.16
C VAL A 93 4.13 -10.07 -15.35
N ASN A 94 3.13 -10.94 -15.37
CA ASN A 94 3.28 -12.34 -14.98
C ASN A 94 3.18 -13.19 -16.25
N ALA A 95 4.26 -13.87 -16.58
CA ALA A 95 4.31 -14.88 -17.63
C ALA A 95 4.25 -16.27 -17.00
N MET A 96 3.39 -17.13 -17.55
CA MET A 96 3.17 -18.48 -17.03
C MET A 96 2.90 -19.48 -18.15
N VAL A 97 3.10 -20.75 -17.90
CA VAL A 97 2.68 -21.83 -18.78
C VAL A 97 1.37 -22.43 -18.27
N GLN A 98 0.36 -22.47 -19.13
CA GLN A 98 -0.91 -23.15 -18.87
C GLN A 98 -1.22 -24.18 -19.97
N ARG A 99 -1.51 -25.42 -19.62
CA ARG A 99 -1.81 -26.51 -20.57
C ARG A 99 -0.78 -26.64 -21.72
N GLY A 100 0.50 -26.39 -21.38
CA GLY A 100 1.60 -26.47 -22.33
C GLY A 100 1.78 -25.24 -23.24
N ALA A 101 1.00 -24.18 -23.05
CA ALA A 101 1.09 -22.93 -23.82
C ALA A 101 1.41 -21.73 -22.92
N THR A 102 2.15 -20.77 -23.47
CA THR A 102 2.49 -19.52 -22.80
C THR A 102 1.27 -18.63 -22.63
N ALA A 103 1.12 -18.03 -21.45
CA ALA A 103 0.15 -16.98 -21.18
C ALA A 103 0.80 -15.83 -20.42
N LEU A 104 0.27 -14.61 -20.61
CA LEU A 104 0.75 -13.39 -19.93
C LEU A 104 -0.42 -12.61 -19.35
N VAL A 105 -0.21 -12.06 -18.18
CA VAL A 105 -1.11 -11.10 -17.55
C VAL A 105 -0.32 -9.83 -17.29
N PHE A 106 -0.82 -8.72 -17.80
CA PHE A 106 -0.24 -7.39 -17.60
C PHE A 106 -1.16 -6.61 -16.66
N ARG A 107 -0.62 -6.07 -15.59
CA ARG A 107 -1.33 -5.16 -14.68
C ARG A 107 -0.77 -3.77 -14.78
N SER A 108 -1.65 -2.78 -15.02
CA SER A 108 -1.25 -1.38 -15.07
C SER A 108 -0.84 -0.88 -13.68
N ILE A 109 0.35 -0.26 -13.61
CA ILE A 109 0.82 0.46 -12.42
C ILE A 109 0.53 1.94 -12.65
N THR A 110 -0.29 2.51 -11.77
CA THR A 110 -0.74 3.90 -11.95
C THR A 110 0.34 4.90 -11.54
N GLY A 111 0.57 5.90 -12.38
CA GLY A 111 1.34 7.09 -12.03
C GLY A 111 0.49 8.22 -11.44
N ASN A 112 -0.83 8.04 -11.38
CA ASN A 112 -1.72 9.07 -10.86
C ASN A 112 -1.91 8.89 -9.35
N ILE A 113 -1.09 9.60 -8.57
CA ILE A 113 -1.13 9.60 -7.12
C ILE A 113 -2.21 10.58 -6.66
N PRO A 114 -3.21 10.14 -5.87
CA PRO A 114 -4.22 11.04 -5.33
C PRO A 114 -3.59 12.08 -4.41
N LYS A 115 -4.04 13.33 -4.50
CA LYS A 115 -3.60 14.37 -3.58
C LYS A 115 -4.08 14.07 -2.16
N PHE A 116 -3.27 14.41 -1.17
CA PHE A 116 -3.57 14.19 0.25
C PHE A 116 -4.96 14.72 0.65
N GLU A 117 -5.33 15.90 0.16
CA GLU A 117 -6.59 16.59 0.46
C GLU A 117 -7.83 15.81 0.01
N THR A 118 -7.67 14.92 -0.98
CA THR A 118 -8.79 14.14 -1.54
C THR A 118 -9.04 12.82 -0.80
N LEU A 119 -8.13 12.42 0.09
CA LEU A 119 -8.18 11.12 0.76
C LEU A 119 -8.87 11.16 2.15
N ASN A 120 -9.27 12.32 2.61
CA ASN A 120 -9.87 12.51 3.94
C ASN A 120 -9.02 11.94 5.09
N LEU A 121 -7.70 12.11 4.99
CA LEU A 121 -6.74 11.66 6.00
C LEU A 121 -6.56 12.71 7.09
N PRO A 122 -6.26 12.29 8.36
CA PRO A 122 -5.99 13.23 9.44
C PRO A 122 -4.84 14.20 9.10
N PRO A 123 -4.99 15.52 9.31
CA PRO A 123 -3.98 16.53 8.94
C PRO A 123 -2.60 16.29 9.56
N ILE A 124 -2.54 15.71 10.77
CA ILE A 124 -1.31 15.38 11.48
C ILE A 124 -0.34 14.50 10.67
N LEU A 125 -0.87 13.75 9.68
CA LEU A 125 -0.04 12.90 8.82
C LEU A 125 0.91 13.72 7.94
N LYS A 126 0.56 14.96 7.60
CA LYS A 126 1.46 15.88 6.89
C LYS A 126 2.69 16.21 7.73
N ASP A 127 2.50 16.50 9.01
CA ASP A 127 3.60 16.79 9.94
C ASP A 127 4.48 15.55 10.15
N ILE A 128 3.86 14.37 10.23
CA ILE A 128 4.56 13.09 10.32
C ILE A 128 5.40 12.86 9.05
N ALA A 129 4.85 13.10 7.87
CA ALA A 129 5.55 12.94 6.60
C ALA A 129 6.78 13.84 6.46
N LEU A 130 6.81 15.00 7.12
CA LEU A 130 7.91 15.96 7.08
C LEU A 130 8.93 15.79 8.22
N ARG A 131 8.76 14.80 9.10
CA ARG A 131 9.75 14.53 10.15
C ARG A 131 11.09 14.14 9.55
N LYS A 132 12.17 14.48 10.26
CA LYS A 132 13.53 14.22 9.78
C LYS A 132 13.98 12.78 10.03
N ARG A 133 13.48 12.13 11.10
CA ARG A 133 13.92 10.80 11.52
C ARG A 133 12.85 10.08 12.33
N GLY A 134 13.04 8.79 12.48
CA GLY A 134 12.22 7.89 13.30
C GLY A 134 11.43 6.91 12.46
N LEU A 135 10.67 6.05 13.10
CA LEU A 135 9.92 4.95 12.49
C LEU A 135 8.43 5.28 12.44
N VAL A 136 7.85 5.18 11.26
CA VAL A 136 6.40 5.36 11.01
C VAL A 136 5.87 4.09 10.37
N ILE A 137 4.88 3.45 10.98
CA ILE A 137 4.34 2.19 10.47
C ILE A 137 2.85 2.35 10.10
N PHE A 138 2.54 2.08 8.84
CA PHE A 138 1.17 2.00 8.34
C PHE A 138 0.63 0.59 8.50
N VAL A 139 -0.53 0.48 9.13
CA VAL A 139 -1.15 -0.78 9.54
C VAL A 139 -2.50 -0.95 8.86
N GLY A 140 -2.81 -2.16 8.43
CA GLY A 140 -4.12 -2.47 7.83
C GLY A 140 -4.07 -3.74 6.99
N GLY A 141 -5.22 -4.33 6.74
CA GLY A 141 -5.36 -5.49 5.85
C GLY A 141 -5.09 -5.14 4.39
N THR A 142 -5.11 -6.16 3.53
CA THR A 142 -5.05 -5.96 2.08
C THR A 142 -6.24 -5.14 1.61
N GLY A 143 -5.99 -4.15 0.75
CA GLY A 143 -7.04 -3.27 0.21
C GLY A 143 -7.57 -2.21 1.20
N SER A 144 -6.90 -2.00 2.35
CA SER A 144 -7.27 -0.93 3.29
C SER A 144 -6.81 0.48 2.87
N GLY A 145 -6.07 0.60 1.75
CA GLY A 145 -5.62 1.87 1.19
C GLY A 145 -4.26 2.37 1.71
N LYS A 146 -3.48 1.54 2.41
CA LYS A 146 -2.15 1.90 2.94
C LYS A 146 -1.22 2.47 1.87
N SER A 147 -1.05 1.74 0.76
CA SER A 147 -0.16 2.16 -0.34
C SER A 147 -0.59 3.48 -0.96
N THR A 148 -1.90 3.69 -1.12
CA THR A 148 -2.44 4.96 -1.62
C THR A 148 -2.14 6.12 -0.67
N SER A 149 -2.35 5.93 0.63
CA SER A 149 -2.07 6.95 1.65
C SER A 149 -0.58 7.25 1.75
N LEU A 150 0.27 6.22 1.73
CA LEU A 150 1.72 6.37 1.73
C LEU A 150 2.22 7.08 0.47
N ALA A 151 1.74 6.68 -0.71
CA ALA A 151 2.11 7.35 -1.96
C ALA A 151 1.75 8.84 -1.93
N SER A 152 0.55 9.16 -1.43
CA SER A 152 0.11 10.54 -1.27
C SER A 152 0.98 11.34 -0.28
N LEU A 153 1.42 10.73 0.82
CA LEU A 153 2.31 11.37 1.80
C LEU A 153 3.73 11.56 1.28
N ILE A 154 4.24 10.58 0.53
CA ILE A 154 5.54 10.70 -0.16
C ILE A 154 5.48 11.80 -1.21
N ASP A 155 4.38 11.89 -1.97
CA ASP A 155 4.19 12.95 -2.96
C ASP A 155 4.08 14.33 -2.30
N TYR A 156 3.37 14.43 -1.16
CA TYR A 156 3.33 15.64 -0.33
C TYR A 156 4.73 16.05 0.16
N ARG A 157 5.54 15.11 0.66
CA ARG A 157 6.93 15.37 1.03
C ARG A 157 7.77 15.80 -0.16
N ASN A 158 7.61 15.15 -1.30
CA ASN A 158 8.28 15.46 -2.56
C ASN A 158 8.03 16.90 -3.04
N GLU A 159 6.87 17.48 -2.71
CA GLU A 159 6.53 18.88 -3.01
C GLU A 159 7.06 19.87 -1.96
N ASN A 160 7.27 19.43 -0.71
CA ASN A 160 7.52 20.33 0.43
C ASN A 160 8.90 20.13 1.08
N SER A 161 9.77 19.29 0.53
CA SER A 161 11.10 18.97 1.05
C SER A 161 12.11 18.84 -0.09
N PHE A 162 13.41 18.71 0.24
CA PHE A 162 14.51 18.57 -0.72
C PHE A 162 15.37 17.36 -0.34
N ASP A 163 14.76 16.19 -0.30
CA ASP A 163 15.34 14.96 0.23
C ASP A 163 15.66 13.95 -0.86
N HIS A 164 16.46 12.94 -0.53
CA HIS A 164 16.53 11.69 -1.28
C HIS A 164 15.64 10.64 -0.62
N ILE A 165 14.58 10.24 -1.30
CA ILE A 165 13.61 9.23 -0.85
C ILE A 165 13.91 7.92 -1.58
N ILE A 166 14.16 6.85 -0.83
CA ILE A 166 14.35 5.51 -1.40
C ILE A 166 13.15 4.65 -1.01
N THR A 167 12.53 3.99 -1.97
CA THR A 167 11.51 3.00 -1.71
C THR A 167 11.98 1.61 -2.14
N ILE A 168 11.67 0.61 -1.31
CA ILE A 168 11.90 -0.81 -1.58
C ILE A 168 10.54 -1.49 -1.47
N GLU A 169 10.04 -2.01 -2.58
CA GLU A 169 8.65 -2.46 -2.71
C GLU A 169 8.56 -3.83 -3.36
N ASP A 170 7.48 -4.54 -3.09
CA ASP A 170 7.21 -5.87 -3.65
C ASP A 170 5.69 -6.06 -3.86
N PRO A 171 5.17 -5.54 -5.00
CA PRO A 171 5.80 -4.70 -6.02
C PRO A 171 5.59 -3.18 -5.82
N ILE A 172 6.15 -2.35 -6.73
CA ILE A 172 5.81 -0.93 -6.86
C ILE A 172 4.34 -0.79 -7.27
N GLU A 173 3.53 -0.08 -6.46
CA GLU A 173 2.11 0.18 -6.76
C GLU A 173 1.86 1.55 -7.38
N PHE A 174 2.70 2.55 -7.09
CA PHE A 174 2.61 3.91 -7.60
C PHE A 174 3.97 4.39 -8.10
N ILE A 175 3.99 5.08 -9.23
CA ILE A 175 5.22 5.67 -9.78
C ILE A 175 5.29 7.14 -9.36
N HIS A 176 6.34 7.49 -8.64
CA HIS A 176 6.62 8.86 -8.23
C HIS A 176 7.47 9.58 -9.26
N GLN A 177 7.06 10.78 -9.62
CA GLN A 177 7.91 11.69 -10.41
C GLN A 177 8.81 12.49 -9.47
N HIS A 178 10.03 12.80 -9.92
CA HIS A 178 10.88 13.75 -9.17
C HIS A 178 10.24 15.14 -9.23
N LYS A 179 10.14 15.80 -8.06
CA LYS A 179 9.73 17.20 -7.93
C LYS A 179 10.86 17.98 -7.28
N ASN A 180 10.75 18.26 -5.98
CA ASN A 180 11.83 18.85 -5.19
C ASN A 180 12.77 17.77 -4.61
N CYS A 181 12.28 16.54 -4.47
CA CYS A 181 13.06 15.40 -3.99
C CYS A 181 13.53 14.52 -5.14
N ILE A 182 14.62 13.80 -4.92
CA ILE A 182 15.00 12.64 -5.73
C ILE A 182 14.26 11.43 -5.15
N ILE A 183 13.51 10.70 -5.98
CA ILE A 183 12.82 9.48 -5.55
C ILE A 183 13.41 8.29 -6.31
N THR A 184 14.03 7.37 -5.58
CA THR A 184 14.59 6.13 -6.10
C THR A 184 13.71 4.97 -5.67
N GLN A 185 12.95 4.41 -6.61
CA GLN A 185 12.06 3.26 -6.36
C GLN A 185 12.74 1.99 -6.83
N ARG A 186 12.75 0.96 -5.98
CA ARG A 186 13.36 -0.34 -6.27
C ARG A 186 12.37 -1.47 -5.99
N GLU A 187 12.08 -2.27 -7.00
CA GLU A 187 11.20 -3.43 -6.92
C GLU A 187 11.99 -4.71 -6.66
N ILE A 188 11.55 -5.50 -5.69
CA ILE A 188 12.14 -6.81 -5.39
C ILE A 188 11.92 -7.76 -6.57
N GLY A 189 12.96 -8.49 -6.94
CA GLY A 189 12.96 -9.40 -8.08
C GLY A 189 13.15 -8.74 -9.45
N VAL A 190 13.07 -7.40 -9.51
CA VAL A 190 13.23 -6.61 -10.75
C VAL A 190 14.48 -5.74 -10.69
N ASP A 191 14.52 -4.79 -9.75
CA ASP A 191 15.58 -3.80 -9.59
C ASP A 191 16.61 -4.24 -8.52
N THR A 192 16.24 -5.20 -7.68
CA THR A 192 17.07 -5.81 -6.66
C THR A 192 16.64 -7.27 -6.45
N GLU A 193 17.59 -8.11 -6.08
CA GLU A 193 17.35 -9.56 -6.02
C GLU A 193 16.36 -9.97 -4.92
N ASN A 194 16.58 -9.43 -3.71
CA ASN A 194 15.77 -9.77 -2.53
C ASN A 194 15.82 -8.66 -1.47
N TRP A 195 14.99 -8.78 -0.44
CA TRP A 195 14.90 -7.83 0.67
C TRP A 195 16.24 -7.62 1.41
N PRO A 196 16.98 -8.67 1.85
CA PRO A 196 18.24 -8.48 2.56
C PRO A 196 19.27 -7.70 1.77
N ILE A 197 19.43 -7.98 0.46
CA ILE A 197 20.37 -7.27 -0.41
C ILE A 197 19.95 -5.79 -0.57
N ALA A 198 18.66 -5.53 -0.81
CA ALA A 198 18.15 -4.19 -0.96
C ALA A 198 18.38 -3.36 0.30
N LEU A 199 17.93 -3.85 1.46
CA LEU A 199 17.99 -3.16 2.75
C LEU A 199 19.42 -2.90 3.19
N LYS A 200 20.30 -3.90 3.08
CA LYS A 200 21.73 -3.78 3.43
C LYS A 200 22.44 -2.66 2.68
N ASN A 201 22.07 -2.42 1.42
CA ASN A 201 22.74 -1.41 0.59
C ASN A 201 22.09 -0.03 0.66
N THR A 202 20.89 0.11 1.23
CA THR A 202 20.13 1.36 1.24
C THR A 202 20.88 2.50 1.90
N LEU A 203 21.51 2.31 3.07
CA LEU A 203 22.27 3.36 3.76
C LEU A 203 23.47 3.89 2.97
N ARG A 204 23.99 3.10 2.00
CA ARG A 204 25.10 3.53 1.14
C ARG A 204 24.66 4.41 -0.02
N GLN A 205 23.36 4.57 -0.19
CA GLN A 205 22.74 5.34 -1.27
C GLN A 205 22.35 6.76 -0.82
N ALA A 206 22.83 7.20 0.36
CA ALA A 206 22.58 8.51 0.95
C ALA A 206 21.09 8.89 1.02
N PRO A 207 20.20 8.07 1.61
CA PRO A 207 18.79 8.40 1.78
C PRO A 207 18.59 9.40 2.92
N ASP A 208 17.54 10.22 2.82
CA ASP A 208 16.95 10.95 3.96
C ASP A 208 15.71 10.22 4.46
N VAL A 209 14.97 9.64 3.52
CA VAL A 209 13.74 8.87 3.78
C VAL A 209 13.83 7.49 3.13
N ILE A 210 13.42 6.47 3.87
CA ILE A 210 13.41 5.09 3.41
C ILE A 210 11.98 4.55 3.57
N LEU A 211 11.37 4.08 2.48
CA LEU A 211 10.13 3.33 2.52
C LEU A 211 10.42 1.84 2.37
N ILE A 212 10.02 1.06 3.36
CA ILE A 212 9.96 -0.41 3.30
C ILE A 212 8.51 -0.79 2.97
N GLY A 213 8.28 -1.34 1.78
CA GLY A 213 6.95 -1.68 1.30
C GLY A 213 6.15 -2.51 2.30
N GLU A 214 6.78 -3.52 2.91
CA GLU A 214 6.16 -4.34 3.94
C GLU A 214 7.18 -4.96 4.91
N ILE A 215 6.88 -4.90 6.22
CA ILE A 215 7.57 -5.64 7.27
C ILE A 215 6.89 -7.01 7.42
N ARG A 216 7.60 -8.08 7.06
CA ARG A 216 7.08 -9.46 7.09
C ARG A 216 7.69 -10.32 8.19
N ASP A 217 8.88 -9.96 8.63
CA ASP A 217 9.70 -10.77 9.53
C ASP A 217 10.60 -9.90 10.42
N ARG A 218 11.37 -10.59 11.25
CA ARG A 218 12.33 -9.99 12.17
C ARG A 218 13.42 -9.21 11.43
N GLU A 219 14.00 -9.77 10.36
CA GLU A 219 15.12 -9.16 9.66
C GLU A 219 14.71 -7.80 9.08
N THR A 220 13.57 -7.73 8.43
CA THR A 220 13.01 -6.49 7.89
C THR A 220 12.71 -5.47 8.99
N MET A 221 12.24 -5.93 10.17
CA MET A 221 11.99 -5.06 11.32
C MET A 221 13.29 -4.54 11.95
N ASP A 222 14.31 -5.38 12.08
CA ASP A 222 15.64 -4.98 12.56
C ASP A 222 16.23 -3.87 11.66
N TYR A 223 16.09 -3.96 10.33
CA TYR A 223 16.49 -2.89 9.41
C TYR A 223 15.67 -1.60 9.59
N ALA A 224 14.35 -1.70 9.75
CA ALA A 224 13.49 -0.53 9.95
C ALA A 224 13.88 0.26 11.21
N ILE A 225 14.17 -0.44 12.30
CA ILE A 225 14.67 0.16 13.55
C ILE A 225 16.05 0.80 13.31
N SER A 226 16.99 0.07 12.70
CA SER A 226 18.34 0.56 12.43
C SER A 226 18.34 1.83 11.57
N PHE A 227 17.47 1.95 10.58
CA PHE A 227 17.33 3.16 9.77
C PHE A 227 16.86 4.35 10.62
N ALA A 228 15.88 4.13 11.51
CA ALA A 228 15.40 5.17 12.40
C ALA A 228 16.48 5.61 13.41
N GLU A 229 17.26 4.67 13.98
CA GLU A 229 18.37 4.91 14.90
C GLU A 229 19.52 5.70 14.27
N THR A 230 19.80 5.42 13.00
CA THR A 230 20.85 6.12 12.25
C THR A 230 20.43 7.49 11.71
N GLY A 231 19.25 7.96 12.07
CA GLY A 231 18.80 9.33 11.83
C GLY A 231 17.93 9.54 10.60
N HIS A 232 17.48 8.48 9.96
CA HIS A 232 16.60 8.53 8.78
C HIS A 232 15.11 8.45 9.17
N LEU A 233 14.23 9.01 8.34
CA LEU A 233 12.82 8.71 8.45
C LEU A 233 12.53 7.38 7.74
N CYS A 234 12.22 6.36 8.52
CA CYS A 234 11.78 5.07 7.98
C CYS A 234 10.26 4.98 8.01
N MET A 235 9.65 4.82 6.85
CA MET A 235 8.24 4.52 6.71
C MET A 235 8.09 3.05 6.29
N ALA A 236 7.12 2.35 6.83
CA ALA A 236 6.90 0.95 6.48
C ALA A 236 5.42 0.59 6.53
N THR A 237 5.03 -0.53 5.90
CA THR A 237 3.70 -1.11 6.12
C THR A 237 3.78 -2.39 6.92
N LEU A 238 2.69 -2.69 7.63
CA LEU A 238 2.51 -3.94 8.37
C LEU A 238 1.06 -4.42 8.22
N HIS A 239 0.87 -5.70 7.99
CA HIS A 239 -0.45 -6.31 7.98
C HIS A 239 -0.91 -6.62 9.40
N ALA A 240 -1.80 -5.80 9.96
CA ALA A 240 -2.55 -6.03 11.20
C ALA A 240 -3.85 -5.21 11.13
N ASN A 241 -4.76 -5.38 12.08
CA ASN A 241 -6.06 -4.69 12.03
C ASN A 241 -6.16 -3.47 12.96
N SER A 242 -5.20 -3.27 13.84
CA SER A 242 -5.12 -2.13 14.76
C SER A 242 -3.69 -1.92 15.23
N THR A 243 -3.42 -0.79 15.89
CA THR A 243 -2.11 -0.46 16.48
C THR A 243 -1.67 -1.50 17.51
N ASN A 244 -2.56 -1.94 18.40
CA ASN A 244 -2.22 -2.93 19.41
C ASN A 244 -1.81 -4.25 18.76
N GLN A 245 -2.61 -4.74 17.77
CA GLN A 245 -2.26 -5.96 17.05
C GLN A 245 -0.95 -5.82 16.26
N ALA A 246 -0.64 -4.62 15.77
CA ALA A 246 0.64 -4.36 15.11
C ALA A 246 1.82 -4.51 16.07
N LEU A 247 1.72 -3.96 17.28
CA LEU A 247 2.74 -4.13 18.32
C LEU A 247 2.89 -5.60 18.73
N ASP A 248 1.79 -6.31 18.99
CA ASP A 248 1.83 -7.73 19.30
C ASP A 248 2.49 -8.55 18.18
N ARG A 249 2.16 -8.24 16.93
CA ARG A 249 2.76 -8.91 15.78
C ARG A 249 4.26 -8.65 15.67
N ILE A 250 4.71 -7.42 15.87
CA ILE A 250 6.13 -7.06 15.89
C ILE A 250 6.85 -7.80 17.02
N ILE A 251 6.29 -7.82 18.22
CA ILE A 251 6.86 -8.55 19.36
C ILE A 251 7.00 -10.04 19.03
N ASN A 252 6.04 -10.62 18.32
CA ASN A 252 6.04 -12.04 17.95
C ASN A 252 7.05 -12.39 16.83
N PHE A 253 7.60 -11.43 16.10
CA PHE A 253 8.72 -11.68 15.19
C PHE A 253 10.02 -12.01 15.93
N PHE A 254 10.14 -11.63 17.20
CA PHE A 254 11.37 -11.74 17.98
C PHE A 254 11.28 -12.87 19.01
N PRO A 255 12.37 -13.62 19.21
CA PRO A 255 12.46 -14.58 20.30
C PRO A 255 12.41 -13.84 21.64
N GLU A 256 12.03 -14.56 22.69
CA GLU A 256 11.75 -13.98 24.02
C GLU A 256 12.93 -13.17 24.56
N GLU A 257 14.15 -13.64 24.36
CA GLU A 257 15.39 -13.02 24.85
C GLU A 257 15.66 -11.64 24.22
N ARG A 258 15.08 -11.40 23.04
CA ARG A 258 15.26 -10.12 22.28
C ARG A 258 14.12 -9.13 22.49
N ARG A 259 13.02 -9.54 23.12
CA ARG A 259 11.79 -8.70 23.22
C ARG A 259 12.02 -7.44 24.05
N ASN A 260 12.78 -7.52 25.15
CA ASN A 260 13.07 -6.35 25.98
C ASN A 260 13.87 -5.29 25.22
N GLN A 261 14.86 -5.72 24.42
CA GLN A 261 15.62 -4.81 23.59
C GLN A 261 14.73 -4.19 22.50
N LEU A 262 13.93 -5.01 21.81
CA LEU A 262 12.97 -4.54 20.81
C LEU A 262 12.03 -3.47 21.38
N LEU A 263 11.44 -3.71 22.56
CA LEU A 263 10.52 -2.75 23.19
C LEU A 263 11.22 -1.44 23.55
N THR A 264 12.47 -1.51 23.99
CA THR A 264 13.30 -0.34 24.25
C THR A 264 13.55 0.44 22.96
N ASP A 265 13.98 -0.23 21.89
CA ASP A 265 14.29 0.39 20.60
C ASP A 265 13.04 1.01 19.97
N LEU A 266 11.89 0.32 20.02
CA LEU A 266 10.62 0.86 19.58
C LEU A 266 10.21 2.10 20.40
N SER A 267 10.35 2.06 21.73
CA SER A 267 9.98 3.18 22.60
C SER A 267 10.75 4.46 22.27
N LEU A 268 11.98 4.35 21.77
CA LEU A 268 12.86 5.45 21.41
C LEU A 268 12.67 5.94 19.98
N ASN A 269 12.47 5.03 19.04
CA ASN A 269 12.53 5.33 17.61
C ASN A 269 11.16 5.45 16.93
N LEU A 270 10.11 4.86 17.49
CA LEU A 270 8.76 4.99 16.95
C LEU A 270 8.32 6.46 16.96
N GLN A 271 7.70 6.89 15.88
CA GLN A 271 7.06 8.21 15.76
C GLN A 271 5.54 8.07 15.73
N ALA A 272 5.05 7.11 14.95
CA ALA A 272 3.62 6.87 14.84
C ALA A 272 3.31 5.45 14.34
N PHE A 273 2.16 4.91 14.77
CA PHE A 273 1.40 3.90 14.04
C PHE A 273 0.17 4.55 13.44
N ILE A 274 -0.11 4.21 12.18
CA ILE A 274 -1.25 4.72 11.43
C ILE A 274 -2.03 3.51 10.91
N SER A 275 -3.13 3.17 11.58
CA SER A 275 -3.96 2.04 11.18
C SER A 275 -5.12 2.51 10.32
N GLN A 276 -5.42 1.81 9.23
CA GLN A 276 -6.40 2.27 8.24
C GLN A 276 -7.35 1.16 7.81
N ARG A 277 -8.65 1.53 7.72
CA ARG A 277 -9.73 0.72 7.13
C ARG A 277 -10.47 1.57 6.10
N LEU A 278 -10.95 0.96 5.02
CA LEU A 278 -11.82 1.63 4.05
C LEU A 278 -13.27 1.20 4.28
N ILE A 279 -14.11 2.16 4.64
CA ILE A 279 -15.52 1.96 4.95
C ILE A 279 -16.37 2.41 3.75
N PRO A 280 -17.41 1.66 3.34
CA PRO A 280 -18.33 2.11 2.30
C PRO A 280 -18.95 3.45 2.65
N ARG A 281 -19.04 4.35 1.66
CA ARG A 281 -19.75 5.62 1.85
C ARG A 281 -21.25 5.41 1.92
N GLU A 282 -21.92 6.21 2.71
CA GLU A 282 -23.38 6.30 2.68
C GLU A 282 -23.84 6.67 1.28
N GLY A 283 -24.89 6.00 0.76
CA GLY A 283 -25.32 6.14 -0.63
C GLY A 283 -24.61 5.22 -1.65
N GLY A 284 -23.68 4.34 -1.21
CA GLY A 284 -23.17 3.20 -1.99
C GLY A 284 -22.13 3.55 -3.06
N ARG A 285 -21.62 4.78 -3.13
CA ARG A 285 -20.60 5.16 -4.12
C ARG A 285 -19.26 5.47 -3.46
N GLY A 286 -18.29 4.56 -3.66
CA GLY A 286 -16.92 4.73 -3.16
C GLY A 286 -16.75 4.35 -1.68
N ARG A 287 -15.56 4.62 -1.16
CA ARG A 287 -15.16 4.31 0.21
C ARG A 287 -14.47 5.52 0.84
N VAL A 288 -14.49 5.60 2.17
CA VAL A 288 -13.77 6.61 2.96
C VAL A 288 -12.83 5.94 3.94
N ALA A 289 -11.68 6.55 4.21
CA ALA A 289 -10.73 6.02 5.17
C ALA A 289 -11.17 6.34 6.61
N ALA A 290 -11.30 5.30 7.43
CA ALA A 290 -11.26 5.43 8.88
C ALA A 290 -9.81 5.21 9.32
N VAL A 291 -9.23 6.17 10.05
CA VAL A 291 -7.81 6.18 10.38
C VAL A 291 -7.63 6.30 11.89
N GLU A 292 -6.96 5.31 12.46
CA GLU A 292 -6.43 5.33 13.83
C GLU A 292 -5.02 5.88 13.81
N VAL A 293 -4.69 6.85 14.66
CA VAL A 293 -3.35 7.45 14.78
C VAL A 293 -2.86 7.35 16.20
N LEU A 294 -1.80 6.59 16.41
CA LEU A 294 -1.00 6.56 17.63
C LEU A 294 0.27 7.37 17.42
N LEU A 295 0.51 8.34 18.28
CA LEU A 295 1.78 9.09 18.34
C LEU A 295 2.60 8.62 19.54
N ASN A 296 3.91 8.54 19.36
CA ASN A 296 4.81 8.16 20.44
C ASN A 296 5.07 9.34 21.40
N SER A 297 4.14 9.57 22.31
CA SER A 297 4.33 10.50 23.44
C SER A 297 5.14 9.83 24.57
N PRO A 298 5.67 10.59 25.54
CA PRO A 298 6.42 10.01 26.68
C PRO A 298 5.67 8.90 27.43
N ILE A 299 4.36 9.03 27.58
CA ILE A 299 3.53 8.00 28.24
C ILE A 299 3.38 6.76 27.35
N ILE A 300 3.20 6.93 26.04
CA ILE A 300 3.13 5.82 25.10
C ILE A 300 4.48 5.10 25.03
N ALA A 301 5.58 5.84 24.97
CA ALA A 301 6.93 5.27 25.00
C ALA A 301 7.16 4.41 26.25
N ASP A 302 6.70 4.85 27.43
CA ASP A 302 6.82 4.10 28.67
C ASP A 302 5.96 2.82 28.65
N LEU A 303 4.73 2.89 28.14
CA LEU A 303 3.86 1.71 27.98
C LEU A 303 4.46 0.69 27.00
N ILE A 304 5.01 1.15 25.87
CA ILE A 304 5.69 0.27 24.90
C ILE A 304 6.91 -0.39 25.57
N ARG A 305 7.74 0.38 26.25
CA ARG A 305 8.96 -0.12 26.93
C ARG A 305 8.64 -1.20 27.97
N LYS A 306 7.49 -1.06 28.68
CA LYS A 306 7.01 -2.02 29.68
C LYS A 306 6.26 -3.21 29.06
N GLY A 307 5.95 -3.17 27.78
CA GLY A 307 5.11 -4.19 27.12
C GLY A 307 3.63 -4.12 27.50
N GLU A 308 3.18 -2.98 28.04
CA GLU A 308 1.78 -2.75 28.48
C GLU A 308 0.89 -2.33 27.30
N VAL A 309 0.88 -3.12 26.22
CA VAL A 309 0.17 -2.81 24.96
C VAL A 309 -1.33 -2.58 25.17
N HIS A 310 -1.94 -3.31 26.12
CA HIS A 310 -3.38 -3.23 26.42
C HIS A 310 -3.81 -1.84 26.95
N ASN A 311 -2.91 -1.09 27.60
CA ASN A 311 -3.20 0.24 28.13
C ASN A 311 -3.12 1.36 27.09
N ILE A 312 -2.54 1.10 25.91
CA ILE A 312 -2.28 2.12 24.88
C ILE A 312 -3.58 2.77 24.39
N LYS A 313 -4.62 1.98 24.09
CA LYS A 313 -5.89 2.54 23.60
C LYS A 313 -6.57 3.49 24.55
N GLU A 314 -6.50 3.21 25.86
CA GLU A 314 -7.06 4.11 26.87
C GLU A 314 -6.31 5.45 26.90
N MET A 315 -4.97 5.40 26.75
CA MET A 315 -4.17 6.62 26.67
C MET A 315 -4.43 7.40 25.38
N MET A 316 -4.63 6.73 24.25
CA MET A 316 -5.01 7.39 22.99
C MET A 316 -6.34 8.14 23.14
N LYS A 317 -7.37 7.52 23.72
CA LYS A 317 -8.68 8.15 23.97
C LYS A 317 -8.54 9.46 24.77
N LYS A 318 -7.59 9.55 25.70
CA LYS A 318 -7.32 10.72 26.54
C LYS A 318 -6.40 11.76 25.88
N SER A 319 -5.77 11.43 24.75
CA SER A 319 -4.72 12.25 24.11
C SER A 319 -5.14 12.81 22.76
N THR A 320 -6.43 13.01 22.52
CA THR A 320 -6.98 13.56 21.26
C THR A 320 -6.45 14.95 20.94
N GLY A 321 -6.24 15.79 21.95
CA GLY A 321 -5.65 17.13 21.79
C GLY A 321 -4.23 17.13 21.21
N MET A 322 -3.53 15.97 21.19
CA MET A 322 -2.22 15.80 20.58
C MET A 322 -2.30 15.22 19.16
N GLY A 323 -3.49 14.99 18.64
CA GLY A 323 -3.71 14.41 17.31
C GLY A 323 -3.80 12.88 17.30
N MET A 324 -3.86 12.21 18.46
CA MET A 324 -4.16 10.79 18.53
C MET A 324 -5.65 10.54 18.32
N ILE A 325 -5.98 9.50 17.56
CA ILE A 325 -7.36 9.14 17.21
C ILE A 325 -7.47 7.62 17.25
N THR A 326 -8.48 7.08 17.96
CA THR A 326 -8.82 5.66 17.89
C THR A 326 -9.74 5.36 16.72
N PHE A 327 -9.87 4.08 16.32
CA PHE A 327 -10.82 3.71 15.26
C PHE A 327 -12.25 4.10 15.61
N ASP A 328 -12.68 3.90 16.86
CA ASP A 328 -14.05 4.19 17.27
C ASP A 328 -14.34 5.70 17.21
N GLN A 329 -13.36 6.54 17.56
CA GLN A 329 -13.45 7.99 17.37
C GLN A 329 -13.53 8.38 15.90
N ALA A 330 -12.67 7.79 15.04
CA ALA A 330 -12.71 8.06 13.61
C ALA A 330 -14.05 7.62 12.97
N LEU A 331 -14.59 6.48 13.37
CA LEU A 331 -15.89 5.99 12.91
C LEU A 331 -17.05 6.87 13.40
N TYR A 332 -16.97 7.35 14.64
CA TYR A 332 -17.94 8.31 15.17
C TYR A 332 -17.97 9.59 14.34
N ASP A 333 -16.80 10.17 14.04
CA ASP A 333 -16.69 11.41 13.26
C ASP A 333 -17.20 11.22 11.83
N LEU A 334 -16.87 10.09 11.18
CA LEU A 334 -17.38 9.75 9.84
C LEU A 334 -18.91 9.57 9.83
N TYR A 335 -19.46 8.94 10.86
CA TYR A 335 -20.92 8.82 11.02
C TYR A 335 -21.58 10.19 11.24
N GLU A 336 -21.05 10.99 12.15
CA GLU A 336 -21.60 12.31 12.47
C GLU A 336 -21.59 13.26 11.28
N ASN A 337 -20.54 13.18 10.42
CA ASN A 337 -20.43 13.95 9.18
C ASN A 337 -21.34 13.42 8.05
N GLY A 338 -21.99 12.27 8.20
CA GLY A 338 -22.80 11.66 7.16
C GLY A 338 -22.01 10.93 6.08
N ASP A 339 -20.74 10.65 6.30
CA ASP A 339 -19.89 9.92 5.36
C ASP A 339 -20.21 8.43 5.32
N ILE A 340 -20.61 7.84 6.45
CA ILE A 340 -20.93 6.40 6.58
C ILE A 340 -22.27 6.19 7.30
N SER A 341 -22.86 5.00 7.08
CA SER A 341 -24.08 4.59 7.79
C SER A 341 -23.80 4.18 9.25
N TYR A 342 -24.85 4.21 10.07
CA TYR A 342 -24.78 3.67 11.45
C TYR A 342 -24.33 2.20 11.46
N GLN A 343 -24.90 1.39 10.58
CA GLN A 343 -24.58 -0.04 10.48
C GLN A 343 -23.11 -0.27 10.12
N ASP A 344 -22.57 0.50 9.18
CA ASP A 344 -21.17 0.42 8.80
C ASP A 344 -20.24 0.89 9.92
N ALA A 345 -20.61 1.94 10.66
CA ALA A 345 -19.87 2.39 11.83
C ALA A 345 -19.76 1.28 12.87
N ILE A 346 -20.88 0.71 13.31
CA ILE A 346 -20.92 -0.34 14.35
C ILE A 346 -20.22 -1.62 13.88
N LYS A 347 -20.42 -2.03 12.63
CA LYS A 347 -19.79 -3.24 12.04
C LYS A 347 -18.26 -3.17 12.04
N ASN A 348 -17.70 -1.99 11.89
CA ASN A 348 -16.26 -1.77 11.78
C ASN A 348 -15.62 -1.28 13.08
N ALA A 349 -16.39 -1.09 14.14
CA ALA A 349 -15.88 -0.64 15.44
C ALA A 349 -14.98 -1.69 16.11
N ASP A 350 -14.01 -1.20 16.87
CA ASP A 350 -13.22 -2.05 17.76
C ASP A 350 -14.04 -2.44 19.01
N SER A 351 -14.86 -1.50 19.54
CA SER A 351 -15.87 -1.75 20.57
C SER A 351 -17.23 -1.25 20.07
N ALA A 352 -18.02 -2.15 19.49
CA ALA A 352 -19.37 -1.84 19.02
C ALA A 352 -20.27 -1.30 20.14
N HIS A 353 -20.05 -1.76 21.38
CA HIS A 353 -20.80 -1.29 22.54
C HIS A 353 -20.48 0.16 22.90
N ASP A 354 -19.18 0.50 23.00
CA ASP A 354 -18.75 1.85 23.34
C ASP A 354 -19.16 2.85 22.25
N LEU A 355 -18.95 2.50 20.98
CA LEU A 355 -19.34 3.36 19.86
C LEU A 355 -20.85 3.60 19.81
N ARG A 356 -21.66 2.57 20.10
CA ARG A 356 -23.13 2.70 20.21
C ARG A 356 -23.51 3.69 21.29
N LEU A 357 -22.91 3.58 22.47
CA LEU A 357 -23.16 4.51 23.58
C LEU A 357 -22.73 5.95 23.23
N ASP A 358 -21.56 6.12 22.60
CA ASP A 358 -21.10 7.43 22.18
C ASP A 358 -22.06 8.06 21.16
N ILE A 359 -22.54 7.31 20.18
CA ILE A 359 -23.54 7.78 19.20
C ILE A 359 -24.86 8.16 19.91
N GLN A 360 -25.37 7.32 20.79
CA GLN A 360 -26.62 7.60 21.51
C GLN A 360 -26.53 8.85 22.37
N LEU A 361 -25.42 9.05 23.07
CA LEU A 361 -25.29 10.13 24.05
C LEU A 361 -24.85 11.47 23.43
N ARG A 362 -24.09 11.45 22.33
CA ARG A 362 -23.35 12.61 21.85
C ARG A 362 -23.67 13.00 20.41
N SER A 363 -24.24 12.08 19.58
CA SER A 363 -24.47 12.36 18.16
C SER A 363 -25.67 13.30 17.94
N ARG A 364 -25.43 14.43 17.28
CA ARG A 364 -26.49 15.31 16.81
C ARG A 364 -27.29 14.69 15.65
N ARG A 365 -26.62 13.92 14.82
CA ARG A 365 -27.24 13.22 13.70
C ARG A 365 -28.25 12.18 14.19
N ALA A 366 -27.91 11.39 15.21
CA ALA A 366 -28.84 10.42 15.80
C ALA A 366 -30.05 11.11 16.46
N GLN A 367 -29.84 12.22 17.17
CA GLN A 367 -30.91 12.98 17.82
C GLN A 367 -31.88 13.60 16.80
N ASN A 368 -31.40 13.99 15.61
CA ASN A 368 -32.23 14.60 14.56
C ASN A 368 -32.97 13.57 13.69
N ALA A 369 -32.58 12.29 13.73
CA ALA A 369 -33.18 11.23 12.92
C ALA A 369 -34.54 10.73 13.46
N GLY A 370 -34.97 11.17 14.67
CA GLY A 370 -36.22 10.73 15.28
C GLY A 370 -36.18 9.31 15.87
N PRO A 371 -37.30 8.83 16.48
CA PRO A 371 -37.37 7.54 17.16
C PRO A 371 -37.32 6.31 16.22
N ASP A 372 -37.25 6.49 14.91
CA ASP A 372 -37.24 5.43 13.92
C ASP A 372 -35.87 4.73 13.69
N LEU A 373 -34.81 5.14 14.39
CA LEU A 373 -33.61 4.32 14.53
C LEU A 373 -33.93 3.18 15.52
N GLU A 374 -34.65 2.14 15.06
CA GLU A 374 -34.69 0.86 15.77
C GLU A 374 -33.26 0.36 15.94
N LEU A 375 -32.74 0.59 17.14
CA LEU A 375 -31.49 0.07 17.65
C LEU A 375 -31.70 -1.43 17.91
N ILE A 376 -31.66 -2.25 16.84
CA ILE A 376 -31.63 -3.71 16.91
C ILE A 376 -30.22 -4.16 17.33
#